data_ddfe5e06cf2983d8f2f747ed01a5165b
#
_entry.id   ddfe5e06cf2983d8f2f747ed01a5165b
#
_cell.length_a   1.000
_cell.length_b   1.000
_cell.length_c   1.000
_cell.angle_alpha   90.00
_cell.angle_beta   90.00
_cell.angle_gamma   90.00
#
_symmetry.space_group_name_H-M   'P 1'
#
loop_
_entity.id
_entity.type
_entity.pdbx_description
1 polymer ?
#
loop_
_entity_poly.entity_id
_entity_poly.type
_entity_poly.pdbx_seq_one_letter_code
_entity_poly.pdbx_strand_id
1 'polypeptide(L)'
;YQGNALYVIYQQPPFSKSGGNGSSHQKILTPSGTRVGYADALARMTGNTFAADYVRHISARQPDILEQGSTSKAGGLAWFRLQCDKPLPDGPGLKDLPMGHVFPQSGLASFSTNLDDTRKSAMLSFRSSPYGSTSHAIANQNAFNTFWNGQSLFYSSGHHTSFTDIHGVYCHRATR
;
A
#
# COMPACT_ATOMS: atom_id res chain seq x y z
N TYR A 1 1.74 -8.50 13.96
CA TYR A 1 2.72 -7.92 13.01
C TYR A 1 2.65 -8.55 11.62
N GLN A 2 2.38 -9.86 11.49
CA GLN A 2 2.26 -10.52 10.17
C GLN A 2 1.12 -9.91 9.33
N GLY A 3 -0.03 -9.62 9.92
CA GLY A 3 -1.15 -8.97 9.24
C GLY A 3 -0.82 -7.60 8.66
N ASN A 4 0.09 -6.85 9.30
CA ASN A 4 0.52 -5.55 8.80
C ASN A 4 1.36 -5.65 7.53
N ALA A 5 2.23 -6.65 7.42
CA ALA A 5 3.02 -6.88 6.21
C ALA A 5 2.12 -7.26 5.03
N LEU A 6 1.17 -8.17 5.23
CA LEU A 6 0.19 -8.54 4.21
C LEU A 6 -0.68 -7.36 3.79
N TYR A 7 -1.10 -6.52 4.74
CA TYR A 7 -1.87 -5.32 4.44
C TYR A 7 -1.13 -4.39 3.47
N VAL A 8 0.17 -4.15 3.71
CA VAL A 8 1.00 -3.33 2.81
C VAL A 8 1.04 -3.90 1.40
N ILE A 9 1.26 -5.22 1.29
CA ILE A 9 1.38 -5.92 0.01
C ILE A 9 0.05 -5.88 -0.78
N TYR A 10 -1.06 -6.26 -0.14
CA TYR A 10 -2.35 -6.30 -0.82
C TYR A 10 -2.96 -4.93 -1.08
N GLN A 11 -2.62 -3.93 -0.27
CA GLN A 11 -3.05 -2.56 -0.52
C GLN A 11 -2.32 -1.96 -1.73
N GLN A 12 -1.06 -2.29 -1.90
CA GLN A 12 -0.25 -1.80 -3.02
C GLN A 12 0.82 -2.83 -3.42
N PRO A 13 0.48 -3.77 -4.30
CA PRO A 13 1.47 -4.66 -4.88
C PRO A 13 2.62 -3.89 -5.56
N PRO A 14 3.79 -4.50 -5.75
CA PRO A 14 4.91 -3.83 -6.41
C PRO A 14 4.50 -3.23 -7.76
N PHE A 15 4.87 -1.98 -7.99
CA PHE A 15 4.58 -1.25 -9.26
C PHE A 15 3.10 -1.11 -9.61
N SER A 16 2.23 -1.17 -8.62
CA SER A 16 0.81 -0.86 -8.75
C SER A 16 0.49 0.47 -8.07
N LYS A 17 -0.57 1.13 -8.53
CA LYS A 17 -1.22 2.17 -7.73
C LYS A 17 -1.86 1.54 -6.49
N SER A 18 -1.99 2.34 -5.45
CA SER A 18 -2.61 1.88 -4.21
C SER A 18 -4.08 1.58 -4.39
N GLY A 19 -4.51 0.42 -3.91
CA GLY A 19 -5.91 0.10 -3.68
C GLY A 19 -6.49 0.82 -2.45
N GLY A 20 -5.71 1.70 -1.84
CA GLY A 20 -6.13 2.50 -0.70
C GLY A 20 -7.27 3.44 -1.03
N ASN A 21 -8.12 3.61 -0.06
CA ASN A 21 -9.38 4.31 -0.14
C ASN A 21 -9.33 5.56 0.73
N GLY A 22 -8.32 6.38 0.53
CA GLY A 22 -8.24 7.70 1.11
C GLY A 22 -8.59 8.77 0.09
N SER A 23 -8.57 10.01 0.49
CA SER A 23 -8.79 11.15 -0.39
C SER A 23 -7.61 11.45 -1.32
N SER A 24 -6.51 10.71 -1.23
CA SER A 24 -5.31 10.95 -2.01
C SER A 24 -5.24 10.06 -3.25
N HIS A 25 -5.01 10.67 -4.40
CA HIS A 25 -4.64 9.95 -5.61
C HIS A 25 -3.14 9.67 -5.62
N GLN A 26 -2.79 8.42 -5.83
CA GLN A 26 -1.43 8.11 -6.20
C GLN A 26 -1.21 8.30 -7.70
N LYS A 27 -0.26 9.17 -8.03
CA LYS A 27 0.13 9.43 -9.43
C LYS A 27 1.20 8.45 -9.92
N ILE A 28 1.93 7.81 -9.00
CA ILE A 28 3.05 6.93 -9.29
C ILE A 28 2.70 5.47 -8.98
N LEU A 29 3.31 4.57 -9.72
CA LEU A 29 3.10 3.12 -9.57
C LEU A 29 3.94 2.49 -8.48
N THR A 30 4.93 3.21 -7.98
CA THR A 30 5.82 2.70 -6.94
C THR A 30 5.33 3.09 -5.57
N PRO A 31 5.34 2.19 -4.60
CA PRO A 31 5.11 2.52 -3.21
C PRO A 31 6.10 3.57 -2.73
N SER A 32 5.68 4.41 -1.78
CA SER A 32 6.59 5.41 -1.18
C SER A 32 7.72 4.73 -0.43
N GLY A 33 8.88 5.40 -0.35
CA GLY A 33 10.01 4.93 0.43
C GLY A 33 9.67 4.62 1.90
N THR A 34 8.75 5.38 2.49
CA THR A 34 8.23 5.10 3.84
C THR A 34 7.53 3.75 3.93
N ARG A 35 6.71 3.40 2.94
CA ARG A 35 6.00 2.11 2.90
C ARG A 35 6.96 0.94 2.69
N VAL A 36 7.91 1.10 1.79
CA VAL A 36 8.93 0.08 1.53
C VAL A 36 9.85 -0.08 2.74
N GLY A 37 10.27 1.02 3.37
CA GLY A 37 11.05 0.99 4.61
C GLY A 37 10.31 0.33 5.78
N TYR A 38 8.99 0.52 5.87
CA TYR A 38 8.18 -0.18 6.86
C TYR A 38 8.12 -1.70 6.60
N ALA A 39 7.98 -2.12 5.34
CA ALA A 39 8.04 -3.53 4.97
C ALA A 39 9.42 -4.14 5.24
N ASP A 40 10.51 -3.40 4.96
CA ASP A 40 11.89 -3.79 5.28
C ASP A 40 12.08 -4.01 6.79
N ALA A 41 11.63 -3.07 7.59
CA ALA A 41 11.70 -3.18 9.05
C ALA A 41 10.91 -4.41 9.57
N LEU A 42 9.68 -4.61 9.08
CA LEU A 42 8.87 -5.79 9.45
C LEU A 42 9.54 -7.09 9.05
N ALA A 43 10.10 -7.17 7.84
CA ALA A 43 10.80 -8.36 7.37
C ALA A 43 11.95 -8.74 8.29
N ARG A 44 12.82 -7.78 8.63
CA ARG A 44 13.99 -8.00 9.49
C ARG A 44 13.61 -8.31 10.94
N MET A 45 12.60 -7.63 11.48
CA MET A 45 12.16 -7.83 12.87
C MET A 45 11.44 -9.16 13.08
N THR A 46 10.63 -9.56 12.12
CA THR A 46 9.71 -10.69 12.31
C THR A 46 10.08 -11.93 11.51
N GLY A 47 11.10 -11.85 10.64
CA GLY A 47 11.42 -12.93 9.72
C GLY A 47 10.38 -13.12 8.61
N ASN A 48 9.58 -12.10 8.30
CA ASN A 48 8.52 -12.21 7.29
C ASN A 48 9.10 -12.20 5.87
N THR A 49 9.05 -13.35 5.21
CA THR A 49 9.63 -13.57 3.89
C THR A 49 8.85 -12.88 2.77
N PHE A 50 7.54 -12.73 2.90
CA PHE A 50 6.70 -12.00 1.94
C PHE A 50 7.01 -10.52 1.92
N ALA A 51 7.20 -9.92 3.10
CA ALA A 51 7.64 -8.54 3.20
C ALA A 51 9.06 -8.36 2.64
N ALA A 52 9.95 -9.33 2.86
CA ALA A 52 11.29 -9.31 2.30
C ALA A 52 11.27 -9.37 0.77
N ASP A 53 10.47 -10.26 0.20
CA ASP A 53 10.32 -10.38 -1.25
C ASP A 53 9.70 -9.13 -1.88
N TYR A 54 8.69 -8.54 -1.23
CA TYR A 54 8.13 -7.24 -1.62
C TYR A 54 9.19 -6.14 -1.71
N VAL A 55 10.05 -6.05 -0.70
CA VAL A 55 11.15 -5.08 -0.68
C VAL A 55 12.14 -5.36 -1.81
N ARG A 56 12.53 -6.62 -2.03
CA ARG A 56 13.45 -7.01 -3.10
C ARG A 56 12.92 -6.63 -4.48
N HIS A 57 11.64 -6.91 -4.75
CA HIS A 57 10.99 -6.57 -6.02
C HIS A 57 11.06 -5.08 -6.34
N ILE A 58 10.84 -4.24 -5.34
CA ILE A 58 10.85 -2.79 -5.52
C ILE A 58 12.27 -2.27 -5.61
N SER A 59 13.15 -2.69 -4.70
CA SER A 59 14.55 -2.24 -4.66
C SER A 59 15.36 -2.66 -5.89
N ALA A 60 15.01 -3.80 -6.52
CA ALA A 60 15.65 -4.23 -7.76
C ALA A 60 15.50 -3.23 -8.91
N ARG A 61 14.41 -2.44 -8.92
CA ARG A 61 14.14 -1.41 -9.94
C ARG A 61 14.36 0.01 -9.44
N GLN A 62 14.33 0.18 -8.13
CA GLN A 62 14.55 1.46 -7.46
C GLN A 62 15.48 1.26 -6.26
N PRO A 63 16.80 1.14 -6.51
CA PRO A 63 17.77 0.88 -5.44
C PRO A 63 17.72 1.89 -4.30
N ASP A 64 17.48 3.17 -4.63
CA ASP A 64 17.47 4.28 -3.67
C ASP A 64 16.17 4.41 -2.87
N ILE A 65 15.19 3.53 -3.10
CA ILE A 65 13.85 3.67 -2.49
C ILE A 65 13.89 3.66 -0.97
N LEU A 66 14.79 2.90 -0.40
CA LEU A 66 14.95 2.80 1.05
C LEU A 66 15.67 4.03 1.63
N GLU A 67 16.51 4.67 0.85
CA GLU A 67 17.17 5.93 1.22
C GLU A 67 16.17 7.09 1.17
N GLN A 68 15.31 7.13 0.18
CA GLN A 68 14.23 8.12 0.08
C GLN A 68 13.30 8.07 1.30
N GLY A 69 13.03 6.89 1.84
CA GLY A 69 12.28 6.70 3.07
C GLY A 69 12.96 7.30 4.30
N SER A 70 14.29 7.43 4.28
CA SER A 70 15.08 7.98 5.38
C SER A 70 15.02 9.50 5.48
N THR A 71 14.84 10.17 4.35
CA THR A 71 14.79 11.64 4.27
C THR A 71 13.39 12.21 4.52
N SER A 72 12.37 11.36 4.52
CA SER A 72 11.01 11.77 4.82
C SER A 72 10.80 12.00 6.32
N LYS A 73 9.72 12.69 6.67
CA LYS A 73 9.30 12.92 8.07
C LYS A 73 9.11 11.62 8.88
N ALA A 74 9.14 10.46 8.23
CA ALA A 74 9.10 9.13 8.82
C ALA A 74 10.50 8.54 9.10
N GLY A 75 11.50 9.39 9.31
CA GLY A 75 12.90 9.02 9.49
C GLY A 75 13.23 7.99 10.59
N GLY A 76 12.26 7.60 11.42
CA GLY A 76 12.43 6.54 12.42
C GLY A 76 12.79 5.16 11.83
N LEU A 77 12.40 4.88 10.59
CA LEU A 77 12.73 3.62 9.92
C LEU A 77 14.17 3.55 9.40
N ALA A 78 14.74 4.70 9.02
CA ALA A 78 16.16 4.78 8.69
C ALA A 78 17.04 4.49 9.91
N TRP A 79 16.66 5.04 11.05
CA TRP A 79 17.32 4.76 12.32
C TRP A 79 17.31 3.26 12.66
N PHE A 80 16.17 2.60 12.48
CA PHE A 80 16.05 1.16 12.65
C PHE A 80 17.00 0.39 11.72
N ARG A 81 17.09 0.76 10.44
CA ARG A 81 17.99 0.12 9.47
C ARG A 81 19.47 0.30 9.82
N LEU A 82 19.84 1.45 10.35
CA LEU A 82 21.21 1.69 10.81
C LEU A 82 21.60 0.80 12.01
N GLN A 83 20.63 0.39 12.80
CA GLN A 83 20.84 -0.47 13.96
C GLN A 83 20.62 -1.96 13.67
N CYS A 84 19.92 -2.30 12.60
CA CYS A 84 19.56 -3.66 12.26
C CYS A 84 20.41 -4.16 11.08
N ASP A 85 21.45 -4.91 11.38
CA ASP A 85 22.32 -5.56 10.42
C ASP A 85 21.80 -6.92 9.91
N LYS A 86 20.67 -7.38 10.42
CA LYS A 86 20.06 -8.63 9.98
C LYS A 86 19.74 -8.59 8.49
N PRO A 87 20.12 -9.61 7.70
CA PRO A 87 19.73 -9.69 6.31
C PRO A 87 18.22 -9.84 6.16
N LEU A 88 17.69 -9.51 4.97
CA LEU A 88 16.32 -9.85 4.64
C LEU A 88 16.17 -11.38 4.61
N PRO A 89 15.14 -11.93 5.26
CA PRO A 89 14.94 -13.38 5.29
C PRO A 89 14.61 -13.94 3.91
N ASP A 90 15.06 -15.16 3.65
CA ASP A 90 14.74 -15.94 2.47
C ASP A 90 13.59 -16.92 2.74
N GLY A 91 12.80 -17.22 1.71
CA GLY A 91 11.68 -18.14 1.82
C GLY A 91 10.58 -17.87 0.80
N PRO A 92 9.33 -18.30 1.08
CA PRO A 92 8.19 -18.04 0.21
C PRO A 92 8.04 -16.56 -0.14
N GLY A 93 7.73 -16.28 -1.41
CA GLY A 93 7.62 -14.93 -1.95
C GLY A 93 6.18 -14.55 -2.35
N LEU A 94 6.05 -13.40 -3.00
CA LEU A 94 4.74 -12.85 -3.40
C LEU A 94 3.91 -13.80 -4.26
N LYS A 95 4.55 -14.60 -5.10
CA LYS A 95 3.92 -15.63 -5.95
C LYS A 95 3.22 -16.75 -5.16
N ASP A 96 3.64 -16.96 -3.92
CA ASP A 96 3.12 -18.01 -3.04
C ASP A 96 1.96 -17.52 -2.16
N LEU A 97 1.64 -16.23 -2.23
CA LEU A 97 0.49 -15.64 -1.54
C LEU A 97 -0.83 -15.98 -2.25
N PRO A 98 -1.92 -16.16 -1.50
CA PRO A 98 -3.26 -16.26 -2.09
C PRO A 98 -3.58 -15.06 -2.98
N MET A 99 -4.37 -15.27 -4.04
CA MET A 99 -4.80 -14.18 -4.92
C MET A 99 -5.67 -13.13 -4.23
N GLY A 100 -6.26 -13.45 -3.08
CA GLY A 100 -7.09 -12.53 -2.34
C GLY A 100 -6.89 -12.59 -0.83
N HIS A 101 -7.09 -11.46 -0.17
CA HIS A 101 -7.05 -11.37 1.28
C HIS A 101 -8.07 -10.36 1.81
N VAL A 102 -8.66 -10.69 2.96
CA VAL A 102 -9.62 -9.83 3.65
C VAL A 102 -9.01 -9.39 4.98
N PHE A 103 -9.09 -8.10 5.25
CA PHE A 103 -8.65 -7.46 6.50
C PHE A 103 -9.86 -6.90 7.24
N PRO A 104 -10.55 -7.72 8.07
CA PRO A 104 -11.83 -7.32 8.67
C PRO A 104 -11.73 -6.07 9.54
N GLN A 105 -10.62 -5.90 10.28
CA GLN A 105 -10.45 -4.76 11.18
C GLN A 105 -10.31 -3.43 10.44
N SER A 106 -9.81 -3.45 9.21
CA SER A 106 -9.69 -2.26 8.37
C SER A 106 -10.82 -2.13 7.36
N GLY A 107 -11.66 -3.15 7.23
CA GLY A 107 -12.72 -3.22 6.23
C GLY A 107 -12.18 -3.24 4.80
N LEU A 108 -10.98 -3.77 4.58
CA LEU A 108 -10.38 -3.90 3.25
C LEU A 108 -10.44 -5.36 2.79
N ALA A 109 -10.86 -5.58 1.55
CA ALA A 109 -10.64 -6.80 0.81
C ALA A 109 -9.88 -6.48 -0.48
N SER A 110 -8.87 -7.24 -0.81
CA SER A 110 -8.08 -7.04 -2.03
C SER A 110 -7.87 -8.37 -2.73
N PHE A 111 -8.02 -8.35 -4.04
CA PHE A 111 -7.82 -9.49 -4.94
C PHE A 111 -6.89 -9.07 -6.05
N SER A 112 -5.89 -9.90 -6.34
CA SER A 112 -4.95 -9.65 -7.42
C SER A 112 -4.65 -10.97 -8.13
N THR A 113 -4.74 -10.99 -9.45
CA THR A 113 -4.43 -12.19 -10.23
C THR A 113 -2.94 -12.51 -10.25
N ASN A 114 -2.10 -11.52 -9.94
CA ASN A 114 -0.67 -11.70 -9.83
C ASN A 114 -0.08 -10.60 -8.92
N LEU A 115 0.43 -10.97 -7.76
CA LEU A 115 1.09 -10.05 -6.82
C LEU A 115 2.57 -9.82 -7.15
N ASP A 116 3.17 -10.71 -7.90
CA ASP A 116 4.59 -10.69 -8.26
C ASP A 116 4.87 -9.81 -9.49
N ASP A 117 3.99 -9.87 -10.51
CA ASP A 117 4.11 -9.04 -11.71
C ASP A 117 2.80 -8.29 -12.01
N THR A 118 2.71 -7.07 -11.50
CA THR A 118 1.52 -6.22 -11.68
C THR A 118 1.27 -5.82 -13.14
N ARG A 119 2.26 -5.92 -14.03
CA ARG A 119 2.10 -5.67 -15.48
C ARG A 119 1.20 -6.71 -16.16
N LYS A 120 0.95 -7.82 -15.50
CA LYS A 120 0.07 -8.92 -15.95
C LYS A 120 -1.06 -9.18 -14.98
N SER A 121 -1.39 -8.20 -14.14
CA SER A 121 -2.34 -8.39 -13.06
C SER A 121 -3.59 -7.53 -13.24
N ALA A 122 -4.73 -8.15 -13.01
CA ALA A 122 -5.96 -7.47 -12.66
C ALA A 122 -6.07 -7.43 -11.13
N MET A 123 -6.46 -6.28 -10.59
CA MET A 123 -6.67 -6.11 -9.16
C MET A 123 -8.04 -5.50 -8.89
N LEU A 124 -8.70 -5.98 -7.85
CA LEU A 124 -9.88 -5.39 -7.24
C LEU A 124 -9.56 -5.08 -5.79
N SER A 125 -9.81 -3.85 -5.37
CA SER A 125 -9.77 -3.43 -3.97
C SER A 125 -11.15 -2.96 -3.57
N PHE A 126 -11.71 -3.58 -2.53
CA PHE A 126 -13.02 -3.26 -1.98
C PHE A 126 -12.86 -2.77 -0.55
N ARG A 127 -13.58 -1.73 -0.20
CA ARG A 127 -13.60 -1.20 1.16
C ARG A 127 -14.99 -1.10 1.72
N SER A 128 -15.15 -1.63 2.94
CA SER A 128 -16.33 -1.50 3.77
C SER A 128 -15.89 -1.30 5.22
N SER A 129 -15.31 -0.15 5.51
CA SER A 129 -14.87 0.22 6.85
C SER A 129 -15.91 1.10 7.54
N PRO A 130 -15.87 1.24 8.88
CA PRO A 130 -16.63 2.27 9.56
C PRO A 130 -16.35 3.65 8.95
N TYR A 131 -17.31 4.54 9.02
CA TYR A 131 -17.17 5.90 8.52
C TYR A 131 -15.96 6.59 9.15
N GLY A 132 -15.08 7.10 8.31
CA GLY A 132 -13.90 7.84 8.77
C GLY A 132 -14.26 9.24 9.24
N SER A 133 -13.74 9.62 10.39
CA SER A 133 -13.94 10.95 10.99
C SER A 133 -12.66 11.80 10.98
N THR A 134 -11.56 11.26 10.50
CA THR A 134 -10.26 11.95 10.45
C THR A 134 -10.02 12.58 9.09
N SER A 135 -9.09 13.53 9.04
CA SER A 135 -8.63 14.15 7.79
C SER A 135 -8.26 13.10 6.74
N HIS A 136 -8.55 13.36 5.51
CA HIS A 136 -8.37 12.47 4.36
C HIS A 136 -9.22 11.18 4.36
N ALA A 137 -10.10 11.02 5.32
CA ALA A 137 -11.08 9.93 5.31
C ALA A 137 -12.31 10.35 4.52
N ILE A 138 -12.71 9.55 3.56
CA ILE A 138 -13.90 9.76 2.73
C ILE A 138 -14.96 8.71 3.06
N ALA A 139 -16.21 9.04 2.77
CA ALA A 139 -17.34 8.14 2.93
C ALA A 139 -17.37 7.10 1.80
N ASN A 140 -16.49 6.11 1.89
CA ASN A 140 -16.31 5.09 0.86
C ASN A 140 -16.69 3.68 1.32
N GLN A 141 -17.70 3.58 2.16
CA GLN A 141 -18.28 2.30 2.53
C GLN A 141 -18.87 1.63 1.28
N ASN A 142 -18.56 0.33 1.10
CA ASN A 142 -18.93 -0.45 -0.08
C ASN A 142 -18.38 0.12 -1.40
N ALA A 143 -17.27 0.87 -1.33
CA ALA A 143 -16.57 1.36 -2.50
C ALA A 143 -15.58 0.33 -3.03
N PHE A 144 -15.38 0.33 -4.33
CA PHE A 144 -14.37 -0.49 -4.95
C PHE A 144 -13.51 0.28 -5.95
N ASN A 145 -12.29 -0.18 -6.12
CA ASN A 145 -11.37 0.28 -7.16
C ASN A 145 -10.91 -0.94 -7.96
N THR A 146 -10.79 -0.79 -9.25
CA THR A 146 -10.23 -1.83 -10.12
C THR A 146 -9.00 -1.32 -10.85
N PHE A 147 -8.10 -2.25 -11.12
CA PHE A 147 -6.81 -1.94 -11.73
C PHE A 147 -6.48 -2.96 -12.81
N TRP A 148 -5.76 -2.51 -13.79
CA TRP A 148 -5.12 -3.35 -14.78
C TRP A 148 -3.71 -2.86 -15.04
N ASN A 149 -2.75 -3.76 -15.10
CA ASN A 149 -1.35 -3.40 -15.35
C ASN A 149 -0.83 -2.33 -14.36
N GLY A 150 -1.26 -2.43 -13.08
CA GLY A 150 -0.93 -1.47 -12.04
C GLY A 150 -1.65 -0.11 -12.13
N GLN A 151 -2.39 0.16 -13.22
CA GLN A 151 -3.12 1.41 -13.44
C GLN A 151 -4.57 1.27 -12.96
N SER A 152 -5.11 2.36 -12.44
CA SER A 152 -6.52 2.40 -12.03
C SER A 152 -7.45 2.46 -13.25
N LEU A 153 -8.49 1.63 -13.26
CA LEU A 153 -9.56 1.65 -14.26
C LEU A 153 -10.80 2.35 -13.70
N PHE A 154 -11.35 1.83 -12.60
CA PHE A 154 -12.40 2.47 -11.84
C PHE A 154 -11.88 2.77 -10.45
N TYR A 155 -12.03 4.01 -10.00
CA TYR A 155 -11.52 4.45 -8.71
C TYR A 155 -12.35 5.62 -8.19
N SER A 156 -12.31 5.82 -6.88
CA SER A 156 -12.93 6.99 -6.26
C SER A 156 -12.23 8.26 -6.72
N SER A 157 -12.98 9.36 -6.77
CA SER A 157 -12.50 10.67 -7.26
C SER A 157 -11.26 11.22 -6.53
N GLY A 158 -10.97 10.68 -5.35
CA GLY A 158 -9.76 11.02 -4.59
C GLY A 158 -9.76 12.44 -4.03
N HIS A 159 -8.60 12.88 -3.60
CA HIS A 159 -8.40 14.17 -2.98
C HIS A 159 -8.11 15.27 -4.00
N HIS A 160 -8.78 16.39 -3.88
CA HIS A 160 -8.45 17.60 -4.60
C HIS A 160 -7.56 18.51 -3.73
N THR A 161 -6.39 18.86 -4.21
CA THR A 161 -5.26 19.31 -3.42
C THR A 161 -5.31 20.73 -2.90
N SER A 162 -6.35 21.54 -3.19
CA SER A 162 -6.12 22.99 -3.10
C SER A 162 -6.94 23.74 -2.06
N PHE A 163 -8.00 23.18 -1.50
CA PHE A 163 -8.88 23.99 -0.66
C PHE A 163 -9.50 23.20 0.48
N THR A 164 -9.31 23.67 1.70
CA THR A 164 -9.87 23.07 2.92
C THR A 164 -11.39 22.95 2.88
N ASP A 165 -12.07 23.93 2.33
CA ASP A 165 -13.54 23.94 2.27
C ASP A 165 -14.07 22.92 1.26
N ILE A 166 -13.41 22.83 0.11
CA ILE A 166 -13.71 21.83 -0.92
C ILE A 166 -13.33 20.43 -0.42
N HIS A 167 -12.25 20.30 0.31
CA HIS A 167 -11.86 19.04 0.94
C HIS A 167 -12.98 18.50 1.84
N GLY A 168 -13.53 19.33 2.71
CA GLY A 168 -14.65 18.94 3.56
C GLY A 168 -15.89 18.51 2.76
N VAL A 169 -16.21 19.20 1.68
CA VAL A 169 -17.40 18.90 0.86
C VAL A 169 -17.18 17.68 -0.02
N TYR A 170 -16.11 17.65 -0.81
CA TYR A 170 -15.90 16.59 -1.80
C TYR A 170 -15.38 15.30 -1.20
N CYS A 171 -14.47 15.37 -0.22
CA CYS A 171 -13.91 14.15 0.36
C CYS A 171 -14.81 13.50 1.39
N HIS A 172 -15.66 14.27 2.07
CA HIS A 172 -16.47 13.75 3.17
C HIS A 172 -17.97 13.65 2.87
N ARG A 173 -18.48 14.41 1.91
CA ARG A 173 -19.93 14.47 1.62
C ARG A 173 -20.31 14.10 0.20
N ALA A 174 -19.54 14.51 -0.80
CA ALA A 174 -19.91 14.36 -2.20
C ALA A 174 -19.56 13.00 -2.82
N THR A 175 -18.79 12.17 -2.13
CA THR A 175 -18.41 10.83 -2.57
C THR A 175 -19.23 9.72 -1.93
N ARG A 176 -20.43 10.04 -1.47
CA ARG A 176 -21.41 9.05 -0.99
C ARG A 176 -22.04 8.28 -2.12
#